data_3a760096dd630725c19f486041d427d2
#
_entry.id   3a760096dd630725c19f486041d427d2
#
_cell.length_a   1.000
_cell.length_b   1.000
_cell.length_c   1.000
_cell.angle_alpha   90.00
_cell.angle_beta   90.00
_cell.angle_gamma   90.00
#
_symmetry.space_group_name_H-M   'P 1'
#
loop_
_entity.id
_entity.type
_entity.pdbx_description
1 polymer ?
#
loop_
_entity_poly.entity_id
_entity_poly.type
_entity_poly.pdbx_seq_one_letter_code
_entity_poly.pdbx_strand_id
1 'polypeptide(L)'
;VLASDLINEQLALLAGLPEEQMGLGHAFEMDPMLENGFLYELAQAQMTREIFPKATLKYMPPTKFMTGNIQDALFNMIGIWTSQGIQLLGMPTEAIHTPFMSDRYLSIENARYIFNNMKNIGDEVVFKENGIIQNRAKEVLDKATVLLEKIEREGLFTALEKGIFADIKRPKNGGKGLDGVCAKGKNYSNPFVEIMMNR
;
A
#
# COMPACT_ATOMS: atom_id res chain seq x y z
N VAL A 1 1.23 -7.52 0.01
CA VAL A 1 1.56 -6.10 0.00
C VAL A 1 3.04 -5.91 0.31
N LEU A 2 3.57 -6.20 1.51
CA LEU A 2 4.96 -5.94 1.89
C LEU A 2 6.00 -6.48 0.90
N ALA A 3 5.87 -7.74 0.47
CA ALA A 3 6.76 -8.31 -0.53
C ALA A 3 6.75 -7.54 -1.87
N SER A 4 5.58 -7.04 -2.28
CA SER A 4 5.46 -6.20 -3.47
C SER A 4 6.14 -4.84 -3.29
N ASP A 5 6.03 -4.24 -2.11
CA ASP A 5 6.67 -2.96 -1.82
C ASP A 5 8.20 -3.09 -1.82
N LEU A 6 8.74 -4.15 -1.22
CA LEU A 6 10.17 -4.45 -1.24
C LEU A 6 10.71 -4.70 -2.67
N ILE A 7 9.97 -5.42 -3.50
CA ILE A 7 10.34 -5.60 -4.92
C ILE A 7 10.29 -4.27 -5.66
N ASN A 8 9.24 -3.48 -5.46
CA ASN A 8 9.08 -2.18 -6.11
C ASN A 8 10.17 -1.20 -5.70
N GLU A 9 10.55 -1.17 -4.42
CA GLU A 9 11.67 -0.38 -3.93
C GLU A 9 12.96 -0.75 -4.65
N GLN A 10 13.31 -2.04 -4.68
CA GLN A 10 14.52 -2.50 -5.35
C GLN A 10 14.55 -2.16 -6.83
N LEU A 11 13.45 -2.35 -7.54
CA LEU A 11 13.34 -1.98 -8.95
C LEU A 11 13.46 -0.46 -9.16
N ALA A 12 12.87 0.34 -8.29
CA ALA A 12 12.94 1.79 -8.34
C ALA A 12 14.37 2.30 -8.07
N LEU A 13 15.06 1.73 -7.07
CA LEU A 13 16.47 2.03 -6.79
C LEU A 13 17.38 1.67 -7.96
N LEU A 14 17.17 0.51 -8.58
CA LEU A 14 17.88 0.10 -9.80
C LEU A 14 17.63 1.05 -10.97
N ALA A 15 16.44 1.63 -11.06
CA ALA A 15 16.10 2.64 -12.05
C ALA A 15 16.64 4.05 -11.72
N GLY A 16 17.29 4.23 -10.57
CA GLY A 16 17.86 5.50 -10.12
C GLY A 16 16.90 6.43 -9.40
N LEU A 17 15.72 5.93 -8.98
CA LEU A 17 14.76 6.70 -8.19
C LEU A 17 15.18 6.66 -6.71
N PRO A 18 15.36 7.80 -6.04
CA PRO A 18 15.69 7.83 -4.61
C PRO A 18 14.47 7.45 -3.76
N GLU A 19 14.72 6.84 -2.60
CA GLU A 19 13.67 6.35 -1.69
C GLU A 19 12.68 7.45 -1.28
N GLU A 20 13.15 8.67 -1.10
CA GLU A 20 12.33 9.84 -0.73
C GLU A 20 11.23 10.19 -1.75
N GLN A 21 11.36 9.69 -2.98
CA GLN A 21 10.38 9.90 -4.05
C GLN A 21 9.43 8.71 -4.25
N MET A 22 9.57 7.66 -3.44
CA MET A 22 8.73 6.47 -3.54
C MET A 22 7.49 6.58 -2.68
N GLY A 23 6.33 6.40 -3.28
CA GLY A 23 5.05 6.30 -2.59
C GLY A 23 4.72 4.87 -2.17
N LEU A 24 5.58 4.27 -1.35
CA LEU A 24 5.40 2.92 -0.85
C LEU A 24 4.38 2.87 0.30
N GLY A 25 3.91 1.68 0.61
CA GLY A 25 3.03 1.47 1.74
C GLY A 25 1.56 1.56 1.36
N HIS A 26 0.91 0.44 1.41
CA HIS A 26 -0.50 0.28 1.18
C HIS A 26 -0.97 -0.96 1.93
N ALA A 27 -1.92 -0.80 2.81
CA ALA A 27 -2.40 -1.90 3.63
C ALA A 27 -3.92 -1.95 3.61
N PHE A 28 -4.49 -3.13 3.72
CA PHE A 28 -5.92 -3.38 3.74
C PHE A 28 -6.25 -4.56 4.64
N GLU A 29 -6.00 -4.40 5.92
CA GLU A 29 -6.42 -5.41 6.89
C GLU A 29 -7.64 -4.99 7.70
N MET A 30 -8.15 -3.77 7.44
CA MET A 30 -9.33 -3.26 8.15
C MET A 30 -10.61 -3.68 7.42
N ASP A 31 -10.91 -4.97 7.44
CA ASP A 31 -12.21 -5.50 7.01
C ASP A 31 -13.20 -5.36 8.17
N PRO A 32 -14.44 -4.88 7.93
CA PRO A 32 -15.47 -4.77 8.97
C PRO A 32 -15.83 -6.11 9.64
N MET A 33 -15.58 -7.22 8.95
CA MET A 33 -15.83 -8.57 9.46
C MET A 33 -14.62 -9.20 10.15
N LEU A 34 -13.47 -8.53 10.13
CA LEU A 34 -12.24 -9.04 10.72
C LEU A 34 -12.07 -8.49 12.15
N GLU A 35 -12.09 -9.38 13.12
CA GLU A 35 -11.73 -9.03 14.50
C GLU A 35 -10.29 -8.49 14.54
N ASN A 36 -10.07 -7.41 15.28
CA ASN A 36 -8.79 -6.71 15.39
C ASN A 36 -8.27 -6.06 14.07
N GLY A 37 -9.12 -5.87 13.07
CA GLY A 37 -8.70 -5.27 11.79
C GLY A 37 -7.95 -3.96 11.94
N PHE A 38 -8.35 -3.06 12.85
CA PHE A 38 -7.63 -1.82 13.15
C PHE A 38 -6.21 -2.07 13.67
N LEU A 39 -6.04 -3.04 14.58
CA LEU A 39 -4.72 -3.36 15.14
C LEU A 39 -3.79 -3.99 14.09
N TYR A 40 -4.35 -4.79 13.18
CA TYR A 40 -3.60 -5.40 12.09
C TYR A 40 -3.17 -4.35 11.05
N GLU A 41 -4.06 -3.40 10.75
CA GLU A 41 -3.74 -2.28 9.87
C GLU A 41 -2.64 -1.40 10.48
N LEU A 42 -2.73 -1.10 11.78
CA LEU A 42 -1.73 -0.33 12.51
C LEU A 42 -0.37 -1.06 12.52
N ALA A 43 -0.38 -2.39 12.69
CA ALA A 43 0.82 -3.23 12.60
C ALA A 43 1.49 -3.10 11.22
N GLN A 44 0.70 -3.19 10.15
CA GLN A 44 1.19 -3.08 8.79
C GLN A 44 1.77 -1.67 8.51
N ALA A 45 1.05 -0.62 8.91
CA ALA A 45 1.48 0.75 8.68
C ALA A 45 2.77 1.10 9.43
N GLN A 46 2.87 0.70 10.70
CA GLN A 46 4.08 0.91 11.50
C GLN A 46 5.27 0.14 10.94
N MET A 47 5.09 -1.15 10.64
CA MET A 47 6.13 -1.99 10.04
C MET A 47 6.64 -1.38 8.73
N THR A 48 5.75 -0.93 7.86
CA THR A 48 6.11 -0.30 6.59
C THR A 48 6.91 0.98 6.83
N ARG A 49 6.53 1.80 7.83
CA ARG A 49 7.30 3.01 8.20
C ARG A 49 8.70 2.68 8.69
N GLU A 50 8.87 1.61 9.45
CA GLU A 50 10.18 1.19 9.97
C GLU A 50 11.08 0.59 8.87
N ILE A 51 10.49 -0.16 7.93
CA ILE A 51 11.22 -0.77 6.80
C ILE A 51 11.66 0.29 5.78
N PHE A 52 10.80 1.27 5.49
CA PHE A 52 11.05 2.34 4.51
C PHE A 52 11.12 3.72 5.18
N PRO A 53 12.18 4.01 5.95
CA PRO A 53 12.23 5.20 6.81
C PRO A 53 12.26 6.52 6.06
N LYS A 54 12.77 6.54 4.83
CA LYS A 54 12.88 7.74 4.00
C LYS A 54 11.74 7.88 2.99
N ALA A 55 11.03 6.81 2.69
CA ALA A 55 9.97 6.84 1.70
C ALA A 55 8.82 7.78 2.13
N THR A 56 8.28 8.50 1.16
CA THR A 56 7.02 9.22 1.32
C THR A 56 5.90 8.21 1.28
N LEU A 57 5.61 7.60 2.42
CA LEU A 57 4.62 6.54 2.50
C LEU A 57 3.23 7.08 2.21
N LYS A 58 2.53 6.38 1.34
CA LYS A 58 1.19 6.68 0.90
C LYS A 58 0.21 5.72 1.56
N TYR A 59 -0.80 6.28 2.19
CA TYR A 59 -1.85 5.51 2.84
C TYR A 59 -3.21 5.79 2.20
N MET A 60 -3.96 4.75 1.85
CA MET A 60 -5.20 4.87 1.11
C MET A 60 -6.30 4.00 1.71
N PRO A 61 -7.41 4.61 2.18
CA PRO A 61 -8.54 3.85 2.67
C PRO A 61 -9.32 3.20 1.51
N PRO A 62 -9.94 2.05 1.75
CA PRO A 62 -10.91 1.49 0.83
C PRO A 62 -12.21 2.30 0.88
N THR A 63 -12.80 2.58 -0.26
CA THR A 63 -14.07 3.29 -0.33
C THR A 63 -15.23 2.30 -0.24
N LYS A 64 -16.00 2.34 0.86
CA LYS A 64 -17.23 1.58 1.03
C LYS A 64 -18.36 2.51 1.47
N PHE A 65 -19.41 2.58 0.69
CA PHE A 65 -20.49 3.56 0.76
C PHE A 65 -21.07 3.81 2.17
N MET A 66 -21.46 2.77 2.91
CA MET A 66 -22.15 2.93 4.20
C MET A 66 -21.21 3.15 5.38
N THR A 67 -19.99 2.67 5.32
CA THR A 67 -19.00 2.73 6.40
C THR A 67 -17.79 3.59 6.05
N GLY A 68 -17.79 4.19 4.86
CA GLY A 68 -16.65 4.94 4.31
C GLY A 68 -16.13 6.02 5.25
N ASN A 69 -17.02 6.83 5.81
CA ASN A 69 -16.62 7.91 6.72
C ASN A 69 -15.99 7.40 8.03
N ILE A 70 -16.47 6.29 8.58
CA ILE A 70 -15.88 5.66 9.77
C ILE A 70 -14.52 5.05 9.41
N GLN A 71 -14.45 4.35 8.29
CA GLN A 71 -13.19 3.77 7.81
C GLN A 71 -12.16 4.86 7.53
N ASP A 72 -12.54 5.94 6.85
CA ASP A 72 -11.66 7.08 6.61
C ASP A 72 -11.11 7.66 7.91
N ALA A 73 -11.96 7.81 8.93
CA ALA A 73 -11.52 8.26 10.24
C ALA A 73 -10.46 7.32 10.85
N LEU A 74 -10.70 6.02 10.84
CA LEU A 74 -9.77 5.01 11.35
C LEU A 74 -8.45 4.99 10.54
N PHE A 75 -8.52 5.10 9.23
CA PHE A 75 -7.32 5.18 8.38
C PHE A 75 -6.54 6.49 8.58
N ASN A 76 -7.23 7.61 8.76
CA ASN A 76 -6.59 8.88 9.12
C ASN A 76 -5.86 8.78 10.46
N MET A 77 -6.46 8.13 11.47
CA MET A 77 -5.82 7.88 12.76
C MET A 77 -4.53 7.07 12.58
N ILE A 78 -4.58 5.99 11.83
CA ILE A 78 -3.41 5.13 11.58
C ILE A 78 -2.32 5.90 10.83
N GLY A 79 -2.68 6.65 9.79
CA GLY A 79 -1.74 7.44 9.01
C GLY A 79 -0.98 8.46 9.85
N ILE A 80 -1.68 9.14 10.76
CA ILE A 80 -1.08 10.11 11.69
C ILE A 80 -0.20 9.40 12.73
N TRP A 81 -0.72 8.34 13.34
CA TRP A 81 0.00 7.59 14.38
C TRP A 81 1.33 7.01 13.88
N THR A 82 1.37 6.56 12.63
CA THR A 82 2.54 5.94 12.01
C THR A 82 3.34 6.88 11.11
N SER A 83 3.08 8.18 11.18
CA SER A 83 3.81 9.23 10.42
C SER A 83 3.86 8.99 8.92
N GLN A 84 2.71 8.63 8.31
CA GLN A 84 2.61 8.49 6.86
C GLN A 84 2.74 9.84 6.17
N GLY A 85 3.45 9.90 5.04
CA GLY A 85 3.72 11.16 4.33
C GLY A 85 2.55 11.65 3.48
N ILE A 86 1.73 10.75 2.93
CA ILE A 86 0.58 11.07 2.09
C ILE A 86 -0.63 10.27 2.55
N GLN A 87 -1.71 10.97 2.87
CA GLN A 87 -3.01 10.37 3.15
C GLN A 87 -3.96 10.63 1.99
N LEU A 88 -4.41 9.58 1.33
CA LEU A 88 -5.52 9.66 0.40
C LEU A 88 -6.85 9.63 1.17
N LEU A 89 -7.77 10.49 0.77
CA LEU A 89 -9.07 10.59 1.42
C LEU A 89 -10.12 9.87 0.58
N GLY A 90 -10.77 8.87 1.16
CA GLY A 90 -11.96 8.27 0.60
C GLY A 90 -13.15 9.22 0.69
N MET A 91 -14.08 9.10 -0.25
CA MET A 91 -15.28 9.91 -0.28
C MET A 91 -16.52 9.02 -0.34
N PRO A 92 -17.57 9.30 0.44
CA PRO A 92 -18.71 8.39 0.59
C PRO A 92 -19.34 7.90 -0.72
N THR A 93 -19.36 8.74 -1.75
CA THR A 93 -20.04 8.45 -3.03
C THR A 93 -19.11 8.10 -4.18
N GLU A 94 -17.78 8.09 -3.97
CA GLU A 94 -16.81 7.91 -5.08
C GLU A 94 -16.90 6.54 -5.78
N ALA A 95 -17.43 5.52 -5.10
CA ALA A 95 -17.65 4.21 -5.71
C ALA A 95 -18.85 4.16 -6.69
N ILE A 96 -19.69 5.18 -6.70
CA ILE A 96 -20.93 5.23 -7.48
C ILE A 96 -20.86 6.28 -8.59
N HIS A 97 -20.36 7.46 -8.26
CA HIS A 97 -20.24 8.58 -9.20
C HIS A 97 -19.13 9.54 -8.76
N THR A 98 -18.87 10.57 -9.55
CA THR A 98 -17.96 11.66 -9.15
C THR A 98 -18.48 12.31 -7.87
N PRO A 99 -17.65 12.36 -6.80
CA PRO A 99 -18.09 12.89 -5.51
C PRO A 99 -18.58 14.32 -5.58
N PHE A 100 -19.65 14.60 -4.84
CA PHE A 100 -20.15 15.95 -4.67
C PHE A 100 -19.17 16.82 -3.85
N MET A 101 -19.33 18.12 -3.91
CA MET A 101 -18.51 19.04 -3.11
C MET A 101 -18.69 18.84 -1.60
N SER A 102 -19.90 18.45 -1.16
CA SER A 102 -20.19 18.07 0.22
C SER A 102 -19.36 16.85 0.68
N ASP A 103 -19.21 15.84 -0.17
CA ASP A 103 -18.45 14.63 0.16
C ASP A 103 -16.96 14.96 0.32
N ARG A 104 -16.44 15.80 -0.58
CA ARG A 104 -15.05 16.29 -0.51
C ARG A 104 -14.80 17.10 0.76
N TYR A 105 -15.73 17.99 1.07
CA TYR A 105 -15.67 18.82 2.28
C TYR A 105 -15.66 17.95 3.54
N LEU A 106 -16.57 16.98 3.64
CA LEU A 106 -16.65 16.08 4.80
C LEU A 106 -15.37 15.25 4.98
N SER A 107 -14.81 14.73 3.90
CA SER A 107 -13.55 13.96 3.97
C SER A 107 -12.37 14.83 4.42
N ILE A 108 -12.27 16.06 3.93
CA ILE A 108 -11.22 17.00 4.35
C ILE A 108 -11.40 17.40 5.82
N GLU A 109 -12.61 17.74 6.25
CA GLU A 109 -12.88 18.12 7.64
C GLU A 109 -12.65 16.96 8.61
N ASN A 110 -13.01 15.72 8.23
CA ASN A 110 -12.67 14.52 8.98
C ASN A 110 -11.15 14.40 9.18
N ALA A 111 -10.39 14.46 8.08
CA ALA A 111 -8.94 14.37 8.14
C ALA A 111 -8.31 15.48 8.99
N ARG A 112 -8.76 16.73 8.82
CA ARG A 112 -8.29 17.88 9.62
C ARG A 112 -8.58 17.70 11.12
N TYR A 113 -9.81 17.29 11.44
CA TYR A 113 -10.21 17.06 12.82
C TYR A 113 -9.33 16.02 13.50
N ILE A 114 -9.12 14.87 12.84
CA ILE A 114 -8.30 13.78 13.39
C ILE A 114 -6.84 14.21 13.48
N PHE A 115 -6.29 14.84 12.44
CA PHE A 115 -4.92 15.33 12.44
C PHE A 115 -4.67 16.27 13.61
N ASN A 116 -5.54 17.26 13.84
CA ASN A 116 -5.37 18.22 14.92
C ASN A 116 -5.45 17.57 16.31
N ASN A 117 -6.31 16.57 16.47
CA ASN A 117 -6.49 15.90 17.77
C ASN A 117 -5.42 14.83 18.07
N MET A 118 -4.81 14.25 17.04
CA MET A 118 -3.91 13.10 17.20
C MET A 118 -2.47 13.39 16.76
N LYS A 119 -2.16 14.63 16.45
CA LYS A 119 -0.89 15.05 15.86
C LYS A 119 0.37 14.42 16.49
N ASN A 120 0.40 14.28 17.79
CA ASN A 120 1.56 13.79 18.53
C ASN A 120 1.36 12.37 19.09
N ILE A 121 0.32 11.67 18.71
CA ILE A 121 -0.04 10.36 19.29
C ILE A 121 1.10 9.32 19.16
N GLY A 122 1.83 9.38 18.06
CA GLY A 122 2.95 8.45 17.80
C GLY A 122 4.11 8.59 18.77
N ASP A 123 4.29 9.79 19.33
CA ASP A 123 5.35 10.09 20.30
C ASP A 123 4.91 9.78 21.74
N GLU A 124 3.60 9.75 22.00
CA GLU A 124 3.03 9.60 23.34
C GLU A 124 2.62 8.15 23.67
N VAL A 125 2.43 7.29 22.66
CA VAL A 125 1.93 5.93 22.86
C VAL A 125 2.84 4.89 22.26
N VAL A 126 3.28 3.95 23.09
CA VAL A 126 4.12 2.82 22.67
C VAL A 126 3.27 1.56 22.53
N PHE A 127 3.50 0.77 21.49
CA PHE A 127 2.82 -0.51 21.31
C PHE A 127 3.28 -1.53 22.35
N LYS A 128 2.30 -2.28 22.89
CA LYS A 128 2.58 -3.32 23.87
C LYS A 128 3.56 -4.34 23.30
N GLU A 129 4.64 -4.58 24.02
CA GLU A 129 5.62 -5.61 23.68
C GLU A 129 4.95 -7.00 23.65
N ASN A 130 5.22 -7.77 22.59
CA ASN A 130 4.57 -9.05 22.30
C ASN A 130 3.04 -8.98 22.24
N GLY A 131 2.47 -7.80 22.00
CA GLY A 131 1.05 -7.59 21.80
C GLY A 131 0.60 -7.96 20.38
N ILE A 132 -0.69 -7.79 20.10
CA ILE A 132 -1.32 -8.13 18.81
C ILE A 132 -0.61 -7.42 17.65
N ILE A 133 -0.27 -6.13 17.79
CA ILE A 133 0.36 -5.33 16.75
C ILE A 133 1.74 -5.89 16.39
N GLN A 134 2.61 -6.10 17.37
CA GLN A 134 3.95 -6.61 17.13
C GLN A 134 3.95 -8.05 16.60
N ASN A 135 3.08 -8.91 17.15
CA ASN A 135 2.96 -10.29 16.67
C ASN A 135 2.46 -10.34 15.22
N ARG A 136 1.52 -9.46 14.85
CA ARG A 136 1.04 -9.37 13.47
C ARG A 136 2.12 -8.87 12.53
N ALA A 137 2.88 -7.84 12.90
CA ALA A 137 3.99 -7.34 12.10
C ALA A 137 5.03 -8.45 11.84
N LYS A 138 5.39 -9.20 12.87
CA LYS A 138 6.31 -10.33 12.77
C LYS A 138 5.81 -11.43 11.83
N GLU A 139 4.54 -11.83 11.99
CA GLU A 139 3.90 -12.82 11.11
C GLU A 139 3.94 -12.39 9.64
N VAL A 140 3.64 -11.11 9.36
CA VAL A 140 3.64 -10.58 7.98
C VAL A 140 5.06 -10.53 7.42
N LEU A 141 6.04 -10.13 8.22
CA LEU A 141 7.45 -10.10 7.82
C LEU A 141 7.95 -11.52 7.47
N ASP A 142 7.68 -12.50 8.33
CA ASP A 142 8.08 -13.89 8.10
C ASP A 142 7.46 -14.44 6.81
N LYS A 143 6.16 -14.19 6.58
CA LYS A 143 5.47 -14.60 5.36
C LYS A 143 6.00 -13.89 4.12
N ALA A 144 6.35 -12.62 4.21
CA ALA A 144 6.95 -11.86 3.11
C ALA A 144 8.34 -12.41 2.77
N THR A 145 9.16 -12.74 3.76
CA THR A 145 10.48 -13.35 3.58
C THR A 145 10.38 -14.68 2.83
N VAL A 146 9.51 -15.58 3.28
CA VAL A 146 9.30 -16.89 2.61
C VAL A 146 8.82 -16.70 1.17
N LEU A 147 7.96 -15.72 0.92
CA LEU A 147 7.49 -15.41 -0.43
C LEU A 147 8.63 -14.87 -1.32
N LEU A 148 9.45 -13.97 -0.80
CA LEU A 148 10.59 -13.40 -1.54
C LEU A 148 11.64 -14.46 -1.88
N GLU A 149 11.99 -15.34 -0.95
CA GLU A 149 12.88 -16.48 -1.20
C GLU A 149 12.33 -17.43 -2.27
N LYS A 150 11.02 -17.64 -2.30
CA LYS A 150 10.37 -18.40 -3.36
C LYS A 150 10.50 -17.70 -4.71
N ILE A 151 10.26 -16.39 -4.76
CA ILE A 151 10.39 -15.58 -5.98
C ILE A 151 11.84 -15.55 -6.47
N GLU A 152 12.81 -15.46 -5.58
CA GLU A 152 14.23 -15.53 -5.91
C GLU A 152 14.57 -16.85 -6.63
N ARG A 153 14.10 -17.98 -6.12
CA ARG A 153 14.32 -19.30 -6.73
C ARG A 153 13.61 -19.51 -8.07
N GLU A 154 12.38 -19.03 -8.21
CA GLU A 154 11.53 -19.25 -9.38
C GLU A 154 11.69 -18.16 -10.45
N GLY A 155 12.15 -16.98 -10.08
CA GLY A 155 12.20 -15.77 -10.88
C GLY A 155 10.91 -14.96 -10.83
N LEU A 156 11.05 -13.62 -10.77
CA LEU A 156 9.93 -12.69 -10.63
C LEU A 156 8.88 -12.83 -11.75
N PHE A 157 9.32 -12.92 -13.00
CA PHE A 157 8.39 -13.03 -14.13
C PHE A 157 7.62 -14.36 -14.12
N THR A 158 8.23 -15.45 -13.68
CA THR A 158 7.55 -16.73 -13.48
C THR A 158 6.52 -16.63 -12.37
N ALA A 159 6.84 -15.95 -11.29
CA ALA A 159 5.91 -15.70 -10.18
C ALA A 159 4.68 -14.87 -10.62
N LEU A 160 4.91 -13.83 -11.42
CA LEU A 160 3.85 -13.01 -12.01
C LEU A 160 2.95 -13.82 -12.97
N GLU A 161 3.56 -14.65 -13.83
CA GLU A 161 2.82 -15.51 -14.75
C GLU A 161 1.91 -16.50 -14.03
N LYS A 162 2.42 -17.10 -12.95
CA LYS A 162 1.67 -18.04 -12.11
C LYS A 162 0.58 -17.42 -11.26
N GLY A 163 0.55 -16.10 -11.13
CA GLY A 163 -0.43 -15.38 -10.33
C GLY A 163 -0.13 -15.39 -8.83
N ILE A 164 1.12 -15.42 -8.41
CA ILE A 164 1.51 -15.42 -6.98
C ILE A 164 1.01 -14.14 -6.28
N PHE A 165 0.90 -13.02 -7.02
CA PHE A 165 0.36 -11.79 -6.49
C PHE A 165 -1.14 -11.68 -6.76
N ALA A 166 -1.94 -11.75 -5.70
CA ALA A 166 -3.40 -11.59 -5.70
C ALA A 166 -4.15 -12.59 -6.61
N ASP A 167 -3.59 -13.79 -6.85
CA ASP A 167 -4.15 -14.83 -7.73
C ASP A 167 -4.44 -14.39 -9.17
N ILE A 168 -3.84 -13.29 -9.61
CA ILE A 168 -3.99 -12.78 -10.97
C ILE A 168 -2.87 -13.31 -11.85
N LYS A 169 -3.16 -14.30 -12.69
CA LYS A 169 -2.23 -14.83 -13.68
C LYS A 169 -1.95 -13.79 -14.78
N ARG A 170 -0.68 -13.61 -15.10
CA ARG A 170 -0.20 -12.66 -16.12
C ARG A 170 0.69 -13.36 -17.11
N PRO A 171 0.13 -13.95 -18.19
CA PRO A 171 0.92 -14.67 -19.19
C PRO A 171 1.92 -13.73 -19.87
N LYS A 172 3.09 -14.24 -20.26
CA LYS A 172 4.20 -13.47 -20.86
C LYS A 172 3.77 -12.61 -22.05
N ASN A 173 2.85 -13.11 -22.87
CA ASN A 173 2.38 -12.47 -24.10
C ASN A 173 1.05 -11.72 -23.91
N GLY A 174 0.56 -11.62 -22.68
CA GLY A 174 -0.70 -10.96 -22.36
C GLY A 174 -0.50 -9.93 -21.25
N GLY A 175 -1.21 -8.84 -21.26
CA GLY A 175 -1.27 -7.89 -20.15
C GLY A 175 -2.29 -8.34 -19.10
N LYS A 176 -3.24 -7.47 -18.79
CA LYS A 176 -4.35 -7.75 -17.85
C LYS A 176 -5.38 -8.76 -18.37
N GLY A 177 -5.05 -9.57 -19.35
CA GLY A 177 -5.92 -10.47 -20.08
C GLY A 177 -6.07 -10.05 -21.54
N LEU A 178 -6.80 -10.85 -22.33
CA LEU A 178 -6.96 -10.61 -23.77
C LEU A 178 -7.53 -9.22 -24.10
N ASP A 179 -8.40 -8.69 -23.25
CA ASP A 179 -9.07 -7.41 -23.44
C ASP A 179 -8.22 -6.18 -23.02
N GLY A 180 -7.10 -6.39 -22.37
CA GLY A 180 -6.27 -5.31 -21.82
C GLY A 180 -4.94 -5.10 -22.53
N VAL A 181 -4.66 -5.83 -23.60
CA VAL A 181 -3.39 -5.73 -24.33
C VAL A 181 -3.51 -4.77 -25.50
N CYS A 182 -2.97 -3.58 -25.34
CA CYS A 182 -2.71 -2.72 -26.51
C CYS A 182 -1.41 -3.19 -27.19
N ALA A 183 -1.49 -3.51 -28.48
CA ALA A 183 -0.29 -3.74 -29.27
C ALA A 183 0.59 -2.48 -29.23
N LYS A 184 1.86 -2.66 -28.86
CA LYS A 184 2.81 -1.53 -28.82
C LYS A 184 3.14 -1.09 -30.24
N GLY A 185 3.12 0.23 -30.48
CA GLY A 185 3.59 0.79 -31.75
C GLY A 185 5.08 0.53 -31.94
N LYS A 186 5.53 0.56 -33.20
CA LYS A 186 6.95 0.32 -33.55
C LYS A 186 7.93 1.29 -32.87
N ASN A 187 7.45 2.47 -32.51
CA ASN A 187 8.24 3.52 -31.86
C ASN A 187 8.06 3.54 -30.32
N TYR A 188 7.42 2.53 -29.75
CA TYR A 188 7.29 2.46 -28.30
C TYR A 188 8.64 2.07 -27.69
N SER A 189 9.15 2.93 -26.82
CA SER A 189 10.31 2.68 -25.99
C SER A 189 9.87 2.63 -24.52
N ASN A 190 10.38 1.65 -23.77
CA ASN A 190 10.22 1.60 -22.33
C ASN A 190 11.57 1.97 -21.70
N PRO A 191 11.74 3.19 -21.18
CA PRO A 191 13.02 3.64 -20.64
C PRO A 191 13.51 2.80 -19.46
N PHE A 192 12.60 2.18 -18.70
CA PHE A 192 12.99 1.29 -17.61
C PHE A 192 13.69 0.02 -18.09
N VAL A 193 13.29 -0.53 -19.23
CA VAL A 193 13.95 -1.72 -19.80
C VAL A 193 15.39 -1.38 -20.16
N GLU A 194 15.63 -0.25 -20.82
CA GLU A 194 16.97 0.20 -21.21
C GLU A 194 17.86 0.43 -19.99
N ILE A 195 17.36 1.09 -18.95
CA ILE A 195 18.10 1.35 -17.69
C ILE A 195 18.43 0.05 -16.96
N MET A 196 17.51 -0.89 -16.94
CA MET A 196 17.70 -2.16 -16.23
C MET A 196 18.60 -3.15 -16.98
N MET A 197 18.59 -3.13 -18.32
CA MET A 197 19.43 -4.01 -19.16
C MET A 197 20.88 -3.53 -19.28
N ASN A 198 21.14 -2.26 -19.04
CA ASN A 198 22.48 -1.65 -19.18
C ASN A 198 23.23 -1.55 -17.83
N ARG A 199 22.75 -2.21 -16.79
CA ARG A 199 23.40 -2.34 -15.48
C ARG A 199 23.74 -3.80 -15.20
#